data_69ff9fa26616217288aa7122edcec27d
#
_entry.id   69ff9fa26616217288aa7122edcec27d
#
_cell.length_a   1.000
_cell.length_b   1.000
_cell.length_c   1.000
_cell.angle_alpha   90.00
_cell.angle_beta   90.00
_cell.angle_gamma   90.00
#
_symmetry.space_group_name_H-M   'P 1'
#
loop_
_entity.id
_entity.type
_entity.pdbx_description
1 polymer ?
#
loop_
_entity_poly.entity_id
_entity_poly.type
_entity_poly.pdbx_seq_one_letter_code
_entity_poly.pdbx_strand_id
1 'polypeptide(L)'
;ASDITAFRATTVPAGADQEPMIEQTREIVHKFNSIYGETLVEPEIKLPSNCACMRLPGTDGKAKMSKSLGNCIYLSDTAEDLRKKVMSMYTDPNHIRVEDPGCIDGNCVFTYLDAFSRPEHFAAYLPDYASLDELKAHYQRGGLGDVKVKKFLYAVLQEMLEPIRARRKEYEQDIEGVYEILKKGCEVARAEAAETLNMVRNSMKINYFDDLDLIR
;
A
#
# COMPACT_ATOMS: atom_id res chain seq x y z
N ALA A 1 -7.14 -16.48 -1.99
CA ALA A 1 -6.44 -17.62 -2.62
C ALA A 1 -6.63 -17.61 -4.14
N SER A 2 -7.86 -17.69 -4.64
CA SER A 2 -8.14 -17.79 -6.10
C SER A 2 -7.58 -16.63 -6.92
N ASP A 3 -7.57 -15.42 -6.41
CA ASP A 3 -6.97 -14.24 -7.07
C ASP A 3 -5.46 -14.39 -7.30
N ILE A 4 -4.80 -15.19 -6.49
CA ILE A 4 -3.37 -15.48 -6.57
C ILE A 4 -3.11 -16.68 -7.48
N THR A 5 -3.83 -17.76 -7.24
CA THR A 5 -3.60 -19.03 -7.94
C THR A 5 -4.06 -19.00 -9.40
N ALA A 6 -5.14 -18.25 -9.73
CA ALA A 6 -5.63 -18.11 -11.10
C ALA A 6 -4.61 -17.50 -12.06
N PHE A 7 -3.73 -16.65 -11.54
CA PHE A 7 -2.67 -15.99 -12.32
C PHE A 7 -1.28 -16.62 -12.11
N ARG A 8 -1.19 -17.75 -11.42
CA ARG A 8 0.08 -18.45 -11.15
C ARG A 8 1.13 -17.52 -10.54
N ALA A 9 0.68 -16.61 -9.63
CA ALA A 9 1.55 -15.62 -9.03
C ALA A 9 2.63 -16.27 -8.18
N THR A 10 3.89 -15.98 -8.48
CA THR A 10 5.05 -16.46 -7.73
C THR A 10 5.36 -15.58 -6.52
N THR A 11 5.08 -14.28 -6.62
CA THR A 11 5.40 -13.28 -5.59
C THR A 11 4.22 -12.35 -5.40
N VAL A 12 3.80 -12.15 -4.15
CA VAL A 12 2.69 -11.27 -3.77
C VAL A 12 3.21 -10.18 -2.84
N PRO A 13 3.40 -8.94 -3.32
CA PRO A 13 3.70 -7.81 -2.45
C PRO A 13 2.48 -7.51 -1.57
N ALA A 14 2.64 -7.58 -0.26
CA ALA A 14 1.54 -7.36 0.68
C ALA A 14 2.05 -6.87 2.04
N GLY A 15 1.16 -6.27 2.84
CA GLY A 15 1.43 -5.96 4.23
C GLY A 15 1.44 -7.20 5.12
N ALA A 16 2.05 -7.10 6.29
CA ALA A 16 2.16 -8.21 7.24
C ALA A 16 0.79 -8.76 7.71
N ASP A 17 -0.26 -7.96 7.63
CA ASP A 17 -1.63 -8.37 7.96
C ASP A 17 -2.21 -9.38 6.94
N GLN A 18 -1.57 -9.55 5.79
CA GLN A 18 -1.96 -10.51 4.73
C GLN A 18 -1.17 -11.84 4.80
N GLU A 19 -0.15 -11.96 5.66
CA GLU A 19 0.62 -13.20 5.82
C GLU A 19 -0.26 -14.44 6.04
N PRO A 20 -1.26 -14.42 6.94
CA PRO A 20 -2.11 -15.60 7.16
C PRO A 20 -2.88 -16.03 5.89
N MET A 21 -3.26 -15.07 5.05
CA MET A 21 -3.97 -15.35 3.79
C MET A 21 -3.06 -15.97 2.74
N ILE A 22 -1.80 -15.55 2.69
CA ILE A 22 -0.81 -16.13 1.79
C ILE A 22 -0.44 -17.54 2.26
N GLU A 23 -0.22 -17.75 3.54
CA GLU A 23 0.05 -19.09 4.10
C GLU A 23 -1.12 -20.05 3.83
N GLN A 24 -2.36 -19.63 4.03
CA GLN A 24 -3.52 -20.43 3.67
C GLN A 24 -3.55 -20.77 2.18
N THR A 25 -3.15 -19.82 1.32
CA THR A 25 -3.06 -20.06 -0.12
C THR A 25 -2.00 -21.12 -0.44
N ARG A 26 -0.84 -21.05 0.19
CA ARG A 26 0.25 -22.04 0.05
C ARG A 26 -0.19 -23.43 0.49
N GLU A 27 -0.87 -23.53 1.62
CA GLU A 27 -1.43 -24.82 2.10
C GLU A 27 -2.43 -25.41 1.09
N ILE A 28 -3.31 -24.59 0.51
CA ILE A 28 -4.25 -25.02 -0.53
C ILE A 28 -3.50 -25.53 -1.76
N VAL A 29 -2.52 -24.79 -2.24
CA VAL A 29 -1.70 -25.17 -3.40
C VAL A 29 -0.94 -26.46 -3.13
N HIS A 30 -0.26 -26.53 -1.99
CA HIS A 30 0.49 -27.73 -1.59
C HIS A 30 -0.41 -28.97 -1.53
N LYS A 31 -1.58 -28.85 -0.90
CA LYS A 31 -2.54 -29.96 -0.81
C LYS A 31 -3.10 -30.34 -2.18
N PHE A 32 -3.41 -29.38 -3.02
CA PHE A 32 -3.87 -29.65 -4.39
C PHE A 32 -2.80 -30.41 -5.19
N ASN A 33 -1.57 -29.90 -5.20
CA ASN A 33 -0.47 -30.51 -5.94
C ASN A 33 -0.13 -31.91 -5.44
N SER A 34 -0.23 -32.16 -4.13
CA SER A 34 0.00 -33.49 -3.55
C SER A 34 -1.02 -34.54 -3.98
N ILE A 35 -2.25 -34.14 -4.30
CA ILE A 35 -3.35 -35.05 -4.69
C ILE A 35 -3.40 -35.22 -6.21
N TYR A 36 -3.24 -34.10 -6.96
CA TYR A 36 -3.52 -34.07 -8.40
C TYR A 36 -2.27 -33.89 -9.26
N GLY A 37 -1.08 -33.79 -8.66
CA GLY A 37 0.18 -33.49 -9.33
C GLY A 37 0.47 -32.00 -9.40
N GLU A 38 1.73 -31.66 -9.68
CA GLU A 38 2.20 -30.26 -9.77
C GLU A 38 1.45 -29.48 -10.85
N THR A 39 0.56 -28.61 -10.45
CA THR A 39 -0.33 -27.84 -11.31
C THR A 39 -0.37 -26.37 -10.95
N LEU A 40 -0.49 -26.07 -9.65
CA LEU A 40 -0.56 -24.71 -9.13
C LEU A 40 0.79 -24.26 -8.61
N VAL A 41 1.04 -22.94 -8.66
CA VAL A 41 2.29 -22.32 -8.19
C VAL A 41 2.12 -21.86 -6.73
N GLU A 42 3.06 -22.21 -5.86
CA GLU A 42 3.08 -21.69 -4.49
C GLU A 42 3.56 -20.23 -4.48
N PRO A 43 2.77 -19.30 -3.91
CA PRO A 43 3.16 -17.90 -3.85
C PRO A 43 4.09 -17.63 -2.66
N GLU A 44 4.98 -16.66 -2.83
CA GLU A 44 5.78 -16.09 -1.75
C GLU A 44 5.27 -14.68 -1.43
N ILE A 45 5.19 -14.33 -0.14
CA ILE A 45 4.91 -12.97 0.28
C ILE A 45 6.18 -12.12 0.19
N LYS A 46 6.04 -10.91 -0.33
CA LYS A 46 7.08 -9.90 -0.28
C LYS A 46 6.61 -8.72 0.58
N LEU A 47 7.16 -8.67 1.78
CA LEU A 47 6.88 -7.58 2.72
C LEU A 47 7.63 -6.30 2.31
N PRO A 48 7.12 -5.11 2.71
CA PRO A 48 7.83 -3.85 2.54
C PRO A 48 9.19 -3.88 3.23
N SER A 49 10.22 -3.35 2.58
CA SER A 49 11.56 -3.22 3.17
C SER A 49 11.62 -2.19 4.30
N ASN A 50 10.71 -1.20 4.27
CA ASN A 50 10.59 -0.18 5.32
C ASN A 50 9.48 -0.57 6.30
N CYS A 51 9.86 -0.84 7.56
CA CYS A 51 8.92 -1.22 8.62
C CYS A 51 7.85 -0.15 8.89
N ALA A 52 8.13 1.13 8.69
CA ALA A 52 7.15 2.21 8.84
C ALA A 52 6.02 2.12 7.81
N CYS A 53 6.27 1.51 6.64
CA CYS A 53 5.27 1.29 5.59
C CYS A 53 4.38 0.04 5.83
N MET A 54 4.73 -0.81 6.78
CA MET A 54 3.96 -2.04 7.06
C MET A 54 2.54 -1.73 7.51
N ARG A 55 2.36 -0.69 8.33
CA ARG A 55 1.06 -0.27 8.84
C ARG A 55 1.05 1.21 9.19
N LEU A 56 0.55 2.04 8.29
CA LEU A 56 0.37 3.47 8.57
C LEU A 56 -0.86 3.69 9.47
N PRO A 57 -0.72 4.48 10.55
CA PRO A 57 -1.86 4.90 11.36
C PRO A 57 -2.76 5.87 10.57
N GLY A 58 -4.01 6.00 10.98
CA GLY A 58 -4.86 7.09 10.53
C GLY A 58 -4.33 8.45 11.01
N THR A 59 -4.83 9.53 10.41
CA THR A 59 -4.43 10.91 10.80
C THR A 59 -4.80 11.26 12.23
N ASP A 60 -5.70 10.49 12.85
CA ASP A 60 -6.09 10.60 14.27
C ASP A 60 -5.09 9.96 15.25
N GLY A 61 -4.08 9.24 14.76
CA GLY A 61 -3.06 8.57 15.56
C GLY A 61 -3.55 7.40 16.41
N LYS A 62 -4.84 7.03 16.33
CA LYS A 62 -5.46 6.05 17.23
C LYS A 62 -5.80 4.74 16.56
N ALA A 63 -6.26 4.78 15.33
CA ALA A 63 -6.78 3.63 14.63
C ALA A 63 -6.06 3.41 13.29
N LYS A 64 -6.23 2.22 12.72
CA LYS A 64 -5.86 1.94 11.33
C LYS A 64 -6.59 2.94 10.42
N MET A 65 -5.91 3.38 9.38
CA MET A 65 -6.50 4.19 8.32
C MET A 65 -7.76 3.52 7.76
N SER A 66 -8.89 4.22 7.79
CA SER A 66 -10.19 3.70 7.34
C SER A 66 -11.03 4.79 6.69
N LYS A 67 -11.64 4.45 5.54
CA LYS A 67 -12.55 5.36 4.85
C LYS A 67 -13.75 5.75 5.72
N SER A 68 -14.30 4.78 6.46
CA SER A 68 -15.47 5.00 7.33
C SER A 68 -15.18 5.91 8.52
N LEU A 69 -13.93 5.98 8.98
CA LEU A 69 -13.50 6.86 10.06
C LEU A 69 -13.09 8.26 9.58
N GLY A 70 -12.96 8.47 8.27
CA GLY A 70 -12.52 9.75 7.72
C GLY A 70 -11.07 10.14 8.05
N ASN A 71 -10.27 9.21 8.57
CA ASN A 71 -8.88 9.42 9.00
C ASN A 71 -7.84 9.04 7.94
N CYS A 72 -8.24 9.06 6.65
CA CYS A 72 -7.39 8.68 5.53
C CYS A 72 -6.88 9.90 4.76
N ILE A 73 -5.64 9.83 4.29
CA ILE A 73 -5.13 10.64 3.19
C ILE A 73 -5.36 9.85 1.90
N TYR A 74 -6.11 10.44 0.95
CA TYR A 74 -6.39 9.82 -0.35
C TYR A 74 -5.37 10.28 -1.39
N LEU A 75 -5.05 9.41 -2.34
CA LEU A 75 -4.19 9.77 -3.49
C LEU A 75 -4.84 10.87 -4.35
N SER A 76 -6.16 11.02 -4.28
CA SER A 76 -6.96 12.03 -4.98
C SER A 76 -7.22 13.30 -4.17
N ASP A 77 -6.76 13.39 -2.92
CA ASP A 77 -6.94 14.61 -2.12
C ASP A 77 -6.34 15.82 -2.83
N THR A 78 -7.05 16.92 -2.84
CA THR A 78 -6.49 18.17 -3.33
C THR A 78 -5.33 18.65 -2.45
N ALA A 79 -4.50 19.55 -2.95
CA ALA A 79 -3.43 20.14 -2.15
C ALA A 79 -3.97 20.80 -0.86
N GLU A 80 -5.16 21.40 -0.95
CA GLU A 80 -5.82 22.02 0.20
C GLU A 80 -6.33 20.98 1.20
N ASP A 81 -6.98 19.90 0.73
CA ASP A 81 -7.46 18.82 1.59
C ASP A 81 -6.30 18.10 2.28
N LEU A 82 -5.24 17.81 1.52
CA LEU A 82 -4.00 17.24 2.08
C LEU A 82 -3.45 18.14 3.20
N ARG A 83 -3.37 19.45 2.95
CA ARG A 83 -2.89 20.40 3.95
C ARG A 83 -3.75 20.41 5.20
N LYS A 84 -5.08 20.43 5.06
CA LYS A 84 -6.02 20.37 6.18
C LYS A 84 -5.81 19.10 7.00
N LYS A 85 -5.74 17.96 6.33
CA LYS A 85 -5.51 16.65 6.97
C LYS A 85 -4.18 16.59 7.71
N VAL A 86 -3.08 17.00 7.08
CA VAL A 86 -1.76 17.00 7.71
C VAL A 86 -1.69 17.97 8.89
N MET A 87 -2.25 19.16 8.75
CA MET A 87 -2.26 20.14 9.86
C MET A 87 -3.12 19.70 11.05
N SER A 88 -4.15 18.86 10.83
CA SER A 88 -5.00 18.27 11.87
C SER A 88 -4.48 16.93 12.41
N MET A 89 -3.37 16.39 11.88
CA MET A 89 -2.81 15.12 12.35
C MET A 89 -2.50 15.16 13.85
N TYR A 90 -2.78 14.03 14.50
CA TYR A 90 -2.43 13.83 15.90
C TYR A 90 -0.90 13.91 16.10
N THR A 91 -0.51 14.61 17.14
CA THR A 91 0.86 14.73 17.62
C THR A 91 0.93 14.40 19.12
N ASP A 92 2.01 14.77 19.81
CA ASP A 92 2.10 14.59 21.26
C ASP A 92 1.18 15.58 22.00
N PRO A 93 0.19 15.12 22.79
CA PRO A 93 -0.71 15.99 23.55
C PRO A 93 0.00 16.75 24.70
N ASN A 94 1.18 16.31 25.11
CA ASN A 94 1.97 16.95 26.15
C ASN A 94 2.90 18.04 25.60
N HIS A 95 3.11 18.09 24.29
CA HIS A 95 3.91 19.11 23.63
C HIS A 95 3.08 20.38 23.39
N ILE A 96 2.82 21.14 24.45
CA ILE A 96 1.93 22.33 24.44
C ILE A 96 2.68 23.58 23.95
N ARG A 97 3.92 23.74 24.40
CA ARG A 97 4.77 24.84 24.01
C ARG A 97 5.93 24.37 23.15
N VAL A 98 6.47 25.27 22.34
CA VAL A 98 7.60 24.93 21.45
C VAL A 98 8.84 24.48 22.26
N GLU A 99 9.01 25.03 23.47
CA GLU A 99 10.14 24.72 24.35
C GLU A 99 9.99 23.36 25.03
N ASP A 100 8.77 22.80 25.09
CA ASP A 100 8.53 21.53 25.77
C ASP A 100 9.20 20.39 24.98
N PRO A 101 9.79 19.38 25.66
CA PRO A 101 10.23 18.17 25.03
C PRO A 101 9.03 17.43 24.41
N GLY A 102 9.17 16.99 23.15
CA GLY A 102 8.12 16.24 22.46
C GLY A 102 8.40 14.74 22.41
N CYS A 103 7.32 13.92 22.40
CA CYS A 103 7.41 12.50 22.20
C CYS A 103 7.18 12.14 20.72
N ILE A 104 8.06 11.31 20.16
CA ILE A 104 7.94 10.79 18.79
C ILE A 104 7.14 9.49 18.74
N ASP A 105 7.09 8.74 19.84
CA ASP A 105 6.38 7.48 19.92
C ASP A 105 4.86 7.71 19.86
N GLY A 106 4.19 7.04 18.91
CA GLY A 106 2.77 7.25 18.67
C GLY A 106 2.41 8.57 17.96
N ASN A 107 3.40 9.40 17.64
CA ASN A 107 3.22 10.62 16.86
C ASN A 107 3.11 10.28 15.36
N CYS A 108 1.90 10.35 14.83
CA CYS A 108 1.65 9.92 13.45
C CYS A 108 2.38 10.77 12.41
N VAL A 109 2.73 12.04 12.71
CA VAL A 109 3.50 12.89 11.80
C VAL A 109 4.90 12.31 11.57
N PHE A 110 5.58 11.87 12.63
CA PHE A 110 6.89 11.23 12.51
C PHE A 110 6.80 9.84 11.87
N THR A 111 5.76 9.06 12.15
CA THR A 111 5.53 7.78 11.46
C THR A 111 5.41 7.96 9.94
N TYR A 112 4.69 9.00 9.50
CA TYR A 112 4.60 9.31 8.07
C TYR A 112 5.93 9.86 7.50
N LEU A 113 6.69 10.63 8.26
CA LEU A 113 8.02 11.05 7.83
C LEU A 113 8.99 9.87 7.72
N ASP A 114 8.96 8.90 8.64
CA ASP A 114 9.72 7.65 8.54
C ASP A 114 9.37 6.84 7.28
N ALA A 115 8.11 6.86 6.88
CA ALA A 115 7.65 6.14 5.69
C ALA A 115 8.03 6.85 4.38
N PHE A 116 7.96 8.18 4.32
CA PHE A 116 7.95 8.91 3.05
C PHE A 116 9.07 9.93 2.89
N SER A 117 9.73 10.39 3.97
CA SER A 117 10.81 11.36 3.80
C SER A 117 12.09 10.72 3.25
N ARG A 118 12.84 11.51 2.51
CA ARG A 118 14.11 11.15 1.90
C ARG A 118 15.12 12.27 2.17
N PRO A 119 16.44 12.00 2.09
CA PRO A 119 17.45 13.03 2.29
C PRO A 119 17.27 14.27 1.43
N GLU A 120 16.82 14.10 0.18
CA GLU A 120 16.60 15.19 -0.77
C GLU A 120 15.53 16.17 -0.30
N HIS A 121 14.52 15.68 0.42
CA HIS A 121 13.45 16.53 0.95
C HIS A 121 13.94 17.50 2.02
N PHE A 122 14.96 17.11 2.80
CA PHE A 122 15.56 18.03 3.80
C PHE A 122 16.26 19.19 3.11
N ALA A 123 17.08 18.91 2.10
CA ALA A 123 17.75 19.95 1.32
C ALA A 123 16.76 20.91 0.65
N ALA A 124 15.62 20.39 0.17
CA ALA A 124 14.62 21.18 -0.54
C ALA A 124 13.68 21.98 0.37
N TYR A 125 13.23 21.40 1.49
CA TYR A 125 12.12 21.94 2.27
C TYR A 125 12.45 22.26 3.72
N LEU A 126 13.55 21.71 4.24
CA LEU A 126 13.94 21.89 5.65
C LEU A 126 15.46 21.89 5.81
N PRO A 127 16.20 22.82 5.14
CA PRO A 127 17.66 22.80 5.07
C PRO A 127 18.39 23.01 6.42
N ASP A 128 17.66 23.38 7.48
CA ASP A 128 18.20 23.47 8.84
C ASP A 128 18.59 22.10 9.43
N TYR A 129 18.18 20.99 8.80
CA TYR A 129 18.43 19.62 9.28
C TYR A 129 19.00 18.76 8.17
N ALA A 130 20.01 17.96 8.50
CA ALA A 130 20.61 17.03 7.56
C ALA A 130 19.82 15.70 7.41
N SER A 131 19.01 15.33 8.42
CA SER A 131 18.31 14.06 8.44
C SER A 131 17.05 14.08 9.32
N LEU A 132 16.23 13.03 9.16
CA LEU A 132 15.06 12.82 10.01
C LEU A 132 15.44 12.56 11.47
N ASP A 133 16.56 11.90 11.72
CA ASP A 133 17.04 11.63 13.08
C ASP A 133 17.43 12.92 13.79
N GLU A 134 18.05 13.87 13.10
CA GLU A 134 18.35 15.18 13.65
C GLU A 134 17.08 15.97 13.97
N LEU A 135 16.09 15.92 13.09
CA LEU A 135 14.77 16.54 13.31
C LEU A 135 14.07 15.94 14.53
N LYS A 136 14.08 14.60 14.66
CA LYS A 136 13.54 13.87 15.82
C LYS A 136 14.25 14.24 17.12
N ALA A 137 15.59 14.26 17.10
CA ALA A 137 16.38 14.62 18.27
C ALA A 137 16.10 16.06 18.72
N HIS A 138 15.90 16.99 17.79
CA HIS A 138 15.51 18.36 18.13
C HIS A 138 14.11 18.42 18.74
N TYR A 139 13.13 17.70 18.16
CA TYR A 139 11.77 17.64 18.69
C TYR A 139 11.73 17.07 20.12
N GLN A 140 12.47 16.00 20.37
CA GLN A 140 12.56 15.38 21.70
C GLN A 140 13.27 16.26 22.75
N ARG A 141 14.19 17.12 22.33
CA ARG A 141 14.89 18.06 23.23
C ARG A 141 14.06 19.29 23.58
N GLY A 142 13.03 19.60 22.77
CA GLY A 142 12.29 20.85 22.81
C GLY A 142 12.92 21.94 21.94
N GLY A 143 12.16 22.96 21.63
CA GLY A 143 12.54 24.05 20.73
C GLY A 143 12.04 23.90 19.28
N LEU A 144 11.28 22.84 18.96
CA LEU A 144 10.72 22.59 17.65
C LEU A 144 9.21 22.36 17.73
N GLY A 145 8.42 23.29 17.24
CA GLY A 145 6.95 23.18 17.27
C GLY A 145 6.37 22.27 16.18
N ASP A 146 5.26 21.61 16.51
CA ASP A 146 4.51 20.70 15.63
C ASP A 146 4.19 21.26 14.24
N VAL A 147 3.86 22.55 14.17
CA VAL A 147 3.52 23.21 12.92
C VAL A 147 4.65 23.15 11.89
N LYS A 148 5.92 23.30 12.34
CA LYS A 148 7.09 23.22 11.45
C LYS A 148 7.25 21.82 10.90
N VAL A 149 7.10 20.79 11.75
CA VAL A 149 7.18 19.37 11.35
C VAL A 149 6.03 18.98 10.41
N LYS A 150 4.80 19.43 10.70
CA LYS A 150 3.62 19.20 9.83
C LYS A 150 3.78 19.88 8.47
N LYS A 151 4.32 21.09 8.41
CA LYS A 151 4.61 21.76 7.13
C LYS A 151 5.63 21.01 6.31
N PHE A 152 6.65 20.44 6.94
CA PHE A 152 7.62 19.59 6.25
C PHE A 152 6.98 18.33 5.72
N LEU A 153 6.19 17.60 6.52
CA LEU A 153 5.43 16.43 6.05
C LEU A 153 4.51 16.78 4.90
N TYR A 154 3.81 17.93 4.98
CA TYR A 154 2.95 18.37 3.88
C TYR A 154 3.74 18.56 2.58
N ALA A 155 4.92 19.18 2.62
CA ALA A 155 5.76 19.38 1.44
C ALA A 155 6.19 18.05 0.82
N VAL A 156 6.65 17.09 1.66
CA VAL A 156 7.03 15.73 1.25
C VAL A 156 5.86 15.01 0.56
N LEU A 157 4.69 15.01 1.18
CA LEU A 157 3.52 14.34 0.62
C LEU A 157 2.97 15.05 -0.61
N GLN A 158 3.06 16.38 -0.69
CA GLN A 158 2.64 17.17 -1.85
C GLN A 158 3.49 16.82 -3.08
N GLU A 159 4.81 16.75 -2.92
CA GLU A 159 5.72 16.35 -4.01
C GLU A 159 5.39 14.96 -4.54
N MET A 160 5.11 14.01 -3.63
CA MET A 160 4.80 12.64 -3.99
C MET A 160 3.43 12.50 -4.67
N LEU A 161 2.42 13.24 -4.22
CA LEU A 161 1.04 13.09 -4.69
C LEU A 161 0.72 13.93 -5.94
N GLU A 162 1.44 15.01 -6.19
CA GLU A 162 1.18 15.88 -7.35
C GLU A 162 1.27 15.17 -8.70
N PRO A 163 2.30 14.35 -8.98
CA PRO A 163 2.35 13.59 -10.23
C PRO A 163 1.19 12.59 -10.38
N ILE A 164 0.74 12.01 -9.27
CA ILE A 164 -0.41 11.07 -9.26
C ILE A 164 -1.69 11.81 -9.62
N ARG A 165 -1.92 12.99 -9.02
CA ARG A 165 -3.08 13.83 -9.33
C ARG A 165 -3.08 14.35 -10.76
N ALA A 166 -1.91 14.73 -11.27
CA ALA A 166 -1.77 15.18 -12.64
C ALA A 166 -2.18 14.08 -13.64
N ARG A 167 -1.66 12.86 -13.48
CA ARG A 167 -2.04 11.70 -14.30
C ARG A 167 -3.52 11.36 -14.17
N ARG A 168 -4.06 11.42 -12.95
CA ARG A 168 -5.50 11.20 -12.74
C ARG A 168 -6.34 12.17 -13.55
N LYS A 169 -5.99 13.46 -13.56
CA LYS A 169 -6.70 14.50 -14.36
C LYS A 169 -6.64 14.22 -15.85
N GLU A 170 -5.53 13.70 -16.37
CA GLU A 170 -5.40 13.30 -17.78
C GLU A 170 -6.38 12.16 -18.09
N TYR A 171 -6.42 11.12 -17.28
CA TYR A 171 -7.37 10.00 -17.46
C TYR A 171 -8.84 10.41 -17.28
N GLU A 172 -9.14 11.36 -16.41
CA GLU A 172 -10.50 11.89 -16.23
C GLU A 172 -11.03 12.63 -17.49
N GLN A 173 -10.14 13.07 -18.39
CA GLN A 173 -10.51 13.68 -19.65
C GLN A 173 -10.72 12.67 -20.78
N ASP A 174 -10.25 11.42 -20.62
CA ASP A 174 -10.36 10.34 -21.59
C ASP A 174 -10.97 9.08 -20.95
N ILE A 175 -12.22 9.18 -20.57
CA ILE A 175 -12.95 8.06 -19.95
C ILE A 175 -13.10 6.90 -20.92
N GLU A 176 -13.27 7.15 -22.23
CA GLU A 176 -13.38 6.12 -23.25
C GLU A 176 -12.07 5.29 -23.32
N GLY A 177 -10.91 5.97 -23.37
CA GLY A 177 -9.61 5.32 -23.31
C GLY A 177 -9.39 4.50 -22.02
N VAL A 178 -9.88 4.99 -20.87
CA VAL A 178 -9.84 4.21 -19.61
C VAL A 178 -10.64 2.93 -19.73
N TYR A 179 -11.85 2.97 -20.32
CA TYR A 179 -12.65 1.76 -20.54
C TYR A 179 -12.00 0.78 -21.53
N GLU A 180 -11.32 1.29 -22.57
CA GLU A 180 -10.56 0.43 -23.47
C GLU A 180 -9.39 -0.28 -22.79
N ILE A 181 -8.64 0.44 -21.92
CA ILE A 181 -7.56 -0.15 -21.10
C ILE A 181 -8.13 -1.27 -20.22
N LEU A 182 -9.24 -1.03 -19.53
CA LEU A 182 -9.90 -2.03 -18.70
C LEU A 182 -10.37 -3.24 -19.52
N LYS A 183 -10.95 -3.02 -20.69
CA LYS A 183 -11.43 -4.08 -21.58
C LYS A 183 -10.28 -4.98 -22.03
N LYS A 184 -9.19 -4.38 -22.53
CA LYS A 184 -7.98 -5.12 -22.94
C LYS A 184 -7.38 -5.88 -21.77
N GLY A 185 -7.28 -5.24 -20.58
CA GLY A 185 -6.82 -5.91 -19.37
C GLY A 185 -7.69 -7.11 -18.97
N CYS A 186 -9.00 -6.98 -19.09
CA CYS A 186 -9.94 -8.10 -18.84
C CYS A 186 -9.77 -9.26 -19.84
N GLU A 187 -9.48 -8.96 -21.09
CA GLU A 187 -9.23 -10.00 -22.11
C GLU A 187 -7.97 -10.82 -21.76
N VAL A 188 -6.87 -10.14 -21.42
CA VAL A 188 -5.63 -10.79 -20.97
C VAL A 188 -5.85 -11.60 -19.70
N ALA A 189 -6.48 -11.00 -18.68
CA ALA A 189 -6.74 -11.67 -17.41
C ALA A 189 -7.62 -12.91 -17.57
N ARG A 190 -8.64 -12.84 -18.45
CA ARG A 190 -9.49 -14.00 -18.75
C ARG A 190 -8.71 -15.13 -19.43
N ALA A 191 -7.82 -14.81 -20.36
CA ALA A 191 -7.02 -15.82 -21.03
C ALA A 191 -6.13 -16.58 -20.05
N GLU A 192 -5.40 -15.86 -19.20
CA GLU A 192 -4.54 -16.45 -18.15
C GLU A 192 -5.34 -17.30 -17.15
N ALA A 193 -6.44 -16.76 -16.64
CA ALA A 193 -7.29 -17.48 -15.68
C ALA A 193 -7.95 -18.71 -16.31
N ALA A 194 -8.35 -18.65 -17.59
CA ALA A 194 -8.94 -19.78 -18.32
C ALA A 194 -7.90 -20.88 -18.53
N GLU A 195 -6.66 -20.53 -18.87
CA GLU A 195 -5.57 -21.50 -18.99
C GLU A 195 -5.33 -22.24 -17.66
N THR A 196 -5.18 -21.49 -16.56
CA THR A 196 -4.99 -22.08 -15.24
C THR A 196 -6.17 -22.98 -14.84
N LEU A 197 -7.40 -22.50 -15.07
CA LEU A 197 -8.61 -23.31 -14.79
C LEU A 197 -8.65 -24.60 -15.62
N ASN A 198 -8.22 -24.54 -16.87
CA ASN A 198 -8.13 -25.74 -17.72
C ASN A 198 -7.08 -26.72 -17.19
N MET A 199 -5.89 -26.24 -16.78
CA MET A 199 -4.88 -27.09 -16.13
C MET A 199 -5.44 -27.78 -14.89
N VAL A 200 -6.12 -27.03 -14.01
CA VAL A 200 -6.77 -27.57 -12.80
C VAL A 200 -7.80 -28.63 -13.13
N ARG A 201 -8.68 -28.38 -14.09
CA ARG A 201 -9.72 -29.33 -14.53
C ARG A 201 -9.12 -30.61 -15.12
N ASN A 202 -8.06 -30.49 -15.90
CA ASN A 202 -7.33 -31.62 -16.47
C ASN A 202 -6.69 -32.49 -15.37
N SER A 203 -6.01 -31.85 -14.41
CA SER A 203 -5.38 -32.58 -13.29
C SER A 203 -6.42 -33.30 -12.42
N MET A 204 -7.57 -32.66 -12.20
CA MET A 204 -8.69 -33.27 -11.47
C MET A 204 -9.49 -34.30 -12.29
N LYS A 205 -9.24 -34.40 -13.59
CA LYS A 205 -10.01 -35.26 -14.55
C LYS A 205 -11.51 -34.93 -14.56
N ILE A 206 -11.87 -33.65 -14.57
CA ILE A 206 -13.27 -33.17 -14.60
C ILE A 206 -13.65 -32.47 -15.92
N ASN A 207 -12.86 -32.63 -16.97
CA ASN A 207 -13.14 -32.13 -18.31
C ASN A 207 -13.98 -33.15 -19.11
N TYR A 208 -15.10 -33.58 -18.54
CA TYR A 208 -15.92 -34.66 -19.10
C TYR A 208 -16.42 -34.44 -20.54
N PHE A 209 -16.64 -33.17 -20.92
CA PHE A 209 -17.16 -32.83 -22.24
C PHE A 209 -16.08 -32.69 -23.32
N ASP A 210 -14.83 -32.52 -22.91
CA ASP A 210 -13.69 -32.38 -23.83
C ASP A 210 -12.87 -33.68 -23.95
N ASP A 211 -13.16 -34.66 -23.10
CA ASP A 211 -12.45 -35.95 -23.06
C ASP A 211 -13.24 -36.99 -23.90
N LEU A 212 -12.83 -37.12 -25.15
CA LEU A 212 -13.46 -38.07 -26.11
C LEU A 212 -13.33 -39.55 -25.70
N ASP A 213 -12.37 -39.88 -24.81
CA ASP A 213 -12.19 -41.24 -24.32
C ASP A 213 -13.19 -41.60 -23.20
N LEU A 214 -13.77 -40.62 -22.54
CA LEU A 214 -14.86 -40.82 -21.56
C LEU A 214 -16.24 -40.95 -22.21
N ILE A 215 -16.38 -40.55 -23.46
CA ILE A 215 -17.66 -40.57 -24.21
C ILE A 215 -17.81 -41.86 -25.05
N ARG A 216 -16.76 -42.64 -25.14
CA ARG A 216 -16.74 -43.95 -25.82
C ARG A 216 -16.90 -45.09 -24.82
#